data_7d3b56b9f010eb76b281c7436c896d71
#
_entry.id   7d3b56b9f010eb76b281c7436c896d71
#
_cell.length_a   1.000
_cell.length_b   1.000
_cell.length_c   1.000
_cell.angle_alpha   90.00
_cell.angle_beta   90.00
_cell.angle_gamma   90.00
#
_symmetry.space_group_name_H-M   'P 1'
#
loop_
_entity.id
_entity.type
_entity.pdbx_description
1 polymer ?
#
loop_
_entity_poly.entity_id
_entity_poly.type
_entity_poly.pdbx_seq_one_letter_code
_entity_poly.pdbx_strand_id
1 'polypeptide(L)'
;VIELVPTADLPPAARTLVQAVFEDDFTDTDWDNSLGGTHALAFDGADLVGHASLVQRRLLHGGRVLRAGYVEAVAVRADHRRRGYASALMEALERLLPGYDIGALSAAEAVPLYEGRGWQQWRGPTFALTPEGIRRTEDEDGGVYVRPGSAPLDLDGDLTADWRAGDVW
;
A
#
# COMPACT_ATOMS: atom_id res chain seq x y z
N VAL A 1 -3.72 -6.90 -19.29
CA VAL A 1 -3.56 -5.43 -19.46
C VAL A 1 -3.70 -4.74 -18.12
N ILE A 2 -2.84 -3.77 -17.84
CA ILE A 2 -2.93 -2.94 -16.63
C ILE A 2 -3.38 -1.54 -17.04
N GLU A 3 -4.42 -1.04 -16.37
CA GLU A 3 -4.91 0.32 -16.53
C GLU A 3 -4.72 1.11 -15.24
N LEU A 4 -4.33 2.37 -15.36
CA LEU A 4 -4.26 3.31 -14.23
C LEU A 4 -5.42 4.28 -14.31
N VAL A 5 -6.19 4.37 -13.23
CA VAL A 5 -7.34 5.26 -13.12
C VAL A 5 -7.32 6.03 -11.79
N PRO A 6 -7.78 7.28 -11.74
CA PRO A 6 -8.02 7.95 -10.48
C PRO A 6 -9.25 7.36 -9.77
N THR A 7 -9.37 7.59 -8.46
CA THR A 7 -10.54 7.12 -7.68
C THR A 7 -11.88 7.56 -8.31
N ALA A 8 -11.93 8.76 -8.92
CA ALA A 8 -13.16 9.26 -9.55
C ALA A 8 -13.67 8.39 -10.70
N ASP A 9 -12.77 7.66 -11.38
CA ASP A 9 -13.07 6.82 -12.53
C ASP A 9 -13.05 5.32 -12.18
N LEU A 10 -12.93 4.99 -10.88
CA LEU A 10 -12.84 3.61 -10.42
C LEU A 10 -14.18 2.88 -10.63
N PRO A 11 -14.20 1.76 -11.38
CA PRO A 11 -15.44 1.00 -11.57
C PRO A 11 -15.87 0.32 -10.26
N PRO A 12 -17.20 0.23 -9.99
CA PRO A 12 -17.71 -0.45 -8.78
C PRO A 12 -17.24 -1.92 -8.65
N ALA A 13 -16.94 -2.58 -9.76
CA ALA A 13 -16.41 -3.93 -9.78
C ALA A 13 -15.06 -4.07 -9.03
N ALA A 14 -14.29 -3.00 -8.93
CA ALA A 14 -13.02 -3.02 -8.19
C ALA A 14 -13.24 -3.29 -6.69
N ARG A 15 -14.22 -2.62 -6.07
CA ARG A 15 -14.59 -2.88 -4.67
C ARG A 15 -15.08 -4.31 -4.47
N THR A 16 -15.94 -4.78 -5.37
CA THR A 16 -16.47 -6.15 -5.32
C THR A 16 -15.33 -7.19 -5.39
N LEU A 17 -14.35 -6.96 -6.28
CA LEU A 17 -13.18 -7.84 -6.40
C LEU A 17 -12.36 -7.86 -5.11
N VAL A 18 -12.02 -6.69 -4.57
CA VAL A 18 -11.21 -6.58 -3.35
C VAL A 18 -11.92 -7.24 -2.17
N GLN A 19 -13.22 -6.97 -2.00
CA GLN A 19 -14.03 -7.59 -0.96
C GLN A 19 -14.08 -9.12 -1.09
N ALA A 20 -14.19 -9.65 -2.31
CA ALA A 20 -14.21 -11.10 -2.55
C ALA A 20 -12.85 -11.76 -2.27
N VAL A 21 -11.74 -11.04 -2.45
CA VAL A 21 -10.39 -11.57 -2.21
C VAL A 21 -10.05 -11.63 -0.73
N PHE A 22 -10.41 -10.59 0.03
CA PHE A 22 -10.09 -10.46 1.45
C PHE A 22 -11.21 -10.95 2.37
N GLU A 23 -12.42 -11.15 1.83
CA GLU A 23 -13.59 -11.62 2.60
C GLU A 23 -13.87 -10.72 3.82
N ASP A 24 -14.06 -11.34 5.00
CA ASP A 24 -14.39 -10.62 6.23
C ASP A 24 -13.21 -9.84 6.84
N ASP A 25 -12.00 -10.09 6.36
CA ASP A 25 -10.78 -9.38 6.83
C ASP A 25 -10.64 -7.98 6.24
N PHE A 26 -11.54 -7.57 5.34
CA PHE A 26 -11.52 -6.26 4.69
C PHE A 26 -12.78 -5.47 4.99
N THR A 27 -12.64 -4.40 5.76
CA THR A 27 -13.76 -3.56 6.21
C THR A 27 -14.06 -2.44 5.21
N ASP A 28 -15.20 -1.76 5.42
CA ASP A 28 -15.53 -0.54 4.66
C ASP A 28 -14.49 0.57 4.89
N THR A 29 -13.94 0.66 6.09
CA THR A 29 -12.86 1.62 6.42
C THR A 29 -11.57 1.30 5.67
N ASP A 30 -11.21 0.03 5.53
CA ASP A 30 -10.05 -0.37 4.73
C ASP A 30 -10.22 0.00 3.26
N TRP A 31 -11.44 -0.17 2.74
CA TRP A 31 -11.75 0.30 1.40
C TRP A 31 -11.60 1.82 1.27
N ASP A 32 -12.18 2.58 2.20
CA ASP A 32 -12.10 4.05 2.21
C ASP A 32 -10.63 4.52 2.28
N ASN A 33 -9.79 3.83 3.05
CA ASN A 33 -8.35 4.11 3.16
C ASN A 33 -7.60 3.85 1.84
N SER A 34 -8.13 3.02 0.96
CA SER A 34 -7.54 2.75 -0.36
C SER A 34 -7.91 3.77 -1.44
N LEU A 35 -8.82 4.71 -1.12
CA LEU A 35 -9.33 5.72 -2.05
C LEU A 35 -8.55 7.04 -1.98
N GLY A 36 -8.78 7.88 -2.97
CA GLY A 36 -8.21 9.24 -3.04
C GLY A 36 -6.89 9.32 -3.82
N GLY A 37 -6.44 8.23 -4.41
CA GLY A 37 -5.22 8.17 -5.19
C GLY A 37 -5.41 7.59 -6.60
N THR A 38 -4.40 6.86 -7.03
CA THR A 38 -4.38 6.15 -8.32
C THR A 38 -4.58 4.66 -8.10
N HIS A 39 -5.44 4.06 -8.89
CA HIS A 39 -5.71 2.62 -8.88
C HIS A 39 -5.10 1.97 -10.11
N ALA A 40 -4.43 0.84 -9.91
CA ALA A 40 -4.01 -0.07 -10.97
C ALA A 40 -5.04 -1.20 -11.06
N LEU A 41 -5.56 -1.42 -12.24
CA LEU A 41 -6.57 -2.43 -12.54
C LEU A 41 -5.98 -3.44 -13.53
N ALA A 42 -6.02 -4.71 -13.19
CA ALA A 42 -5.57 -5.79 -14.07
C ALA A 42 -6.75 -6.45 -14.75
N PHE A 43 -6.67 -6.57 -16.08
CA PHE A 43 -7.68 -7.21 -16.91
C PHE A 43 -7.14 -8.45 -17.62
N ASP A 44 -7.95 -9.51 -17.67
CA ASP A 44 -7.78 -10.65 -18.54
C ASP A 44 -8.94 -10.64 -19.56
N GLY A 45 -8.65 -10.21 -20.80
CA GLY A 45 -9.69 -9.83 -21.74
C GLY A 45 -10.52 -8.67 -21.21
N ALA A 46 -11.83 -8.87 -21.06
CA ALA A 46 -12.76 -7.88 -20.50
C ALA A 46 -12.97 -8.04 -18.99
N ASP A 47 -12.41 -9.08 -18.37
CA ASP A 47 -12.64 -9.39 -16.97
C ASP A 47 -11.64 -8.65 -16.07
N LEU A 48 -12.15 -7.92 -15.10
CA LEU A 48 -11.33 -7.35 -14.03
C LEU A 48 -10.87 -8.47 -13.08
N VAL A 49 -9.56 -8.68 -12.99
CA VAL A 49 -8.97 -9.81 -12.24
C VAL A 49 -8.03 -9.37 -11.12
N GLY A 50 -7.66 -8.10 -11.06
CA GLY A 50 -6.78 -7.59 -10.00
C GLY A 50 -6.91 -6.09 -9.78
N HIS A 51 -6.53 -5.67 -8.58
CA HIS A 51 -6.56 -4.29 -8.10
C HIS A 51 -5.36 -4.02 -7.19
N ALA A 52 -4.84 -2.83 -7.25
CA ALA A 52 -3.99 -2.23 -6.23
C ALA A 52 -4.15 -0.70 -6.28
N SER A 53 -3.94 -0.01 -5.18
CA SER A 53 -3.97 1.45 -5.19
C SER A 53 -2.72 2.06 -4.57
N LEU A 54 -2.43 3.31 -4.98
CA LEU A 54 -1.39 4.16 -4.42
C LEU A 54 -2.06 5.43 -3.91
N VAL A 55 -2.02 5.61 -2.59
CA VAL A 55 -2.54 6.80 -1.93
C VAL A 55 -1.40 7.61 -1.33
N GLN A 56 -1.58 8.93 -1.24
CA GLN A 56 -0.58 9.79 -0.60
C GLN A 56 -0.78 9.77 0.90
N ARG A 57 0.29 9.50 1.63
CA ARG A 57 0.35 9.61 3.10
C ARG A 57 1.57 10.42 3.52
N ARG A 58 1.57 10.89 4.76
CA ARG A 58 2.72 11.55 5.38
C ARG A 58 3.30 10.62 6.43
N LEU A 59 4.58 10.33 6.30
CA LEU A 59 5.34 9.57 7.29
C LEU A 59 6.38 10.48 7.94
N LEU A 60 6.56 10.34 9.25
CA LEU A 60 7.58 11.06 10.01
C LEU A 60 8.78 10.17 10.22
N HIS A 61 9.96 10.67 9.85
CA HIS A 61 11.22 9.95 10.02
C HIS A 61 12.38 10.92 10.12
N GLY A 62 13.23 10.74 11.15
CA GLY A 62 14.42 11.55 11.33
C GLY A 62 14.15 13.05 11.43
N GLY A 63 13.05 13.45 12.08
CA GLY A 63 12.63 14.85 12.21
C GLY A 63 12.07 15.47 10.93
N ARG A 64 11.77 14.67 9.91
CA ARG A 64 11.25 15.11 8.62
C ARG A 64 9.87 14.53 8.35
N VAL A 65 9.04 15.28 7.63
CA VAL A 65 7.77 14.80 7.08
C VAL A 65 8.05 14.33 5.66
N LEU A 66 7.87 13.03 5.41
CA LEU A 66 8.03 12.41 4.11
C LEU A 66 6.68 12.27 3.43
N ARG A 67 6.62 12.65 2.16
CA ARG A 67 5.46 12.40 1.32
C ARG A 67 5.60 10.99 0.76
N ALA A 68 4.75 10.08 1.25
CA ALA A 68 4.79 8.67 0.88
C ALA A 68 3.73 8.33 -0.17
N GLY A 69 4.14 7.56 -1.18
CA GLY A 69 3.22 6.77 -2.00
C GLY A 69 2.95 5.45 -1.27
N TYR A 70 1.76 5.32 -0.69
CA TYR A 70 1.37 4.19 0.14
C TYR A 70 0.51 3.22 -0.64
N VAL A 71 0.96 1.97 -0.73
CA VAL A 71 0.25 0.92 -1.48
C VAL A 71 -0.82 0.29 -0.60
N GLU A 72 -2.03 0.18 -1.15
CA GLU A 72 -3.20 -0.39 -0.49
C GLU A 72 -3.91 -1.41 -1.37
N ALA A 73 -4.64 -2.32 -0.72
CA ALA A 73 -5.63 -3.20 -1.33
C ALA A 73 -5.11 -3.94 -2.57
N VAL A 74 -3.93 -4.54 -2.48
CA VAL A 74 -3.36 -5.39 -3.52
C VAL A 74 -4.12 -6.72 -3.54
N ALA A 75 -4.93 -6.94 -4.55
CA ALA A 75 -5.81 -8.09 -4.65
C ALA A 75 -5.77 -8.69 -6.07
N VAL A 76 -5.71 -10.01 -6.15
CA VAL A 76 -5.85 -10.76 -7.41
C VAL A 76 -6.83 -11.91 -7.19
N ARG A 77 -7.80 -12.05 -8.08
CA ARG A 77 -8.78 -13.14 -8.05
C ARG A 77 -8.07 -14.49 -7.88
N ALA A 78 -8.67 -15.36 -7.07
CA ALA A 78 -8.06 -16.65 -6.70
C ALA A 78 -7.71 -17.53 -7.92
N ASP A 79 -8.56 -17.54 -8.93
CA ASP A 79 -8.38 -18.29 -10.19
C ASP A 79 -7.34 -17.68 -11.15
N HIS A 80 -6.84 -16.47 -10.83
CA HIS A 80 -5.84 -15.75 -11.62
C HIS A 80 -4.51 -15.54 -10.87
N ARG A 81 -4.37 -16.10 -9.67
CA ARG A 81 -3.12 -16.05 -8.90
C ARG A 81 -1.98 -16.78 -9.61
N ARG A 82 -0.75 -16.40 -9.29
CA ARG A 82 0.49 -16.97 -9.86
C ARG A 82 0.63 -16.84 -11.38
N ARG A 83 -0.07 -15.87 -11.99
CA ARG A 83 0.02 -15.51 -13.40
C ARG A 83 0.73 -14.16 -13.64
N GLY A 84 1.38 -13.60 -12.59
CA GLY A 84 2.11 -12.34 -12.69
C GLY A 84 1.28 -11.06 -12.50
N TYR A 85 -0.02 -11.14 -12.29
CA TYR A 85 -0.88 -9.95 -12.16
C TYR A 85 -0.50 -9.08 -10.97
N ALA A 86 -0.21 -9.65 -9.80
CA ALA A 86 0.23 -8.87 -8.63
C ALA A 86 1.53 -8.10 -8.91
N SER A 87 2.49 -8.74 -9.56
CA SER A 87 3.75 -8.09 -9.97
C SER A 87 3.51 -6.97 -10.98
N ALA A 88 2.62 -7.16 -11.94
CA ALA A 88 2.30 -6.15 -12.94
C ALA A 88 1.56 -4.95 -12.32
N LEU A 89 0.65 -5.18 -11.36
CA LEU A 89 0.00 -4.13 -10.59
C LEU A 89 1.03 -3.30 -9.80
N MET A 90 1.92 -3.97 -9.07
CA MET A 90 2.98 -3.31 -8.32
C MET A 90 3.90 -2.51 -9.23
N GLU A 91 4.34 -3.07 -10.34
CA GLU A 91 5.19 -2.37 -11.31
C GLU A 91 4.52 -1.08 -11.82
N ALA A 92 3.22 -1.12 -12.10
CA ALA A 92 2.49 0.06 -12.57
C ALA A 92 2.47 1.17 -11.50
N LEU A 93 2.25 0.82 -10.22
CA LEU A 93 2.28 1.77 -9.12
C LEU A 93 3.70 2.27 -8.81
N GLU A 94 4.69 1.40 -8.87
CA GLU A 94 6.10 1.74 -8.61
C GLU A 94 6.64 2.79 -9.57
N ARG A 95 6.13 2.84 -10.81
CA ARG A 95 6.47 3.89 -11.78
C ARG A 95 6.01 5.29 -11.36
N LEU A 96 5.06 5.38 -10.43
CA LEU A 96 4.58 6.64 -9.88
C LEU A 96 5.42 7.13 -8.69
N LEU A 97 6.19 6.24 -8.06
CA LEU A 97 6.97 6.54 -6.85
C LEU A 97 8.02 7.64 -7.00
N PRO A 98 8.63 7.90 -8.18
CA PRO A 98 9.50 9.07 -8.34
C PRO A 98 8.86 10.42 -7.99
N GLY A 99 7.53 10.50 -7.99
CA GLY A 99 6.78 11.67 -7.51
C GLY A 99 6.68 11.81 -5.99
N TYR A 100 7.21 10.86 -5.23
CA TYR A 100 7.14 10.78 -3.76
C TYR A 100 8.55 10.73 -3.15
N ASP A 101 8.64 11.04 -1.85
CA ASP A 101 9.90 10.92 -1.10
C ASP A 101 10.24 9.45 -0.80
N ILE A 102 9.22 8.61 -0.64
CA ILE A 102 9.31 7.21 -0.26
C ILE A 102 8.06 6.44 -0.74
N GLY A 103 8.22 5.19 -1.09
CA GLY A 103 7.12 4.23 -1.17
C GLY A 103 6.97 3.50 0.17
N ALA A 104 5.76 3.19 0.59
CA ALA A 104 5.50 2.41 1.79
C ALA A 104 4.28 1.50 1.62
N LEU A 105 4.24 0.45 2.41
CA LEU A 105 3.10 -0.47 2.53
C LEU A 105 3.19 -1.25 3.84
N SER A 106 2.07 -1.83 4.25
CA SER A 106 2.02 -2.83 5.31
C SER A 106 1.61 -4.18 4.71
N ALA A 107 2.33 -5.25 5.07
CA ALA A 107 2.07 -6.58 4.57
C ALA A 107 2.34 -7.64 5.63
N ALA A 108 1.33 -8.43 5.97
CA ALA A 108 1.47 -9.54 6.90
C ALA A 108 2.09 -10.79 6.24
N GLU A 109 1.83 -11.05 4.95
CA GLU A 109 2.13 -12.36 4.35
C GLU A 109 2.74 -12.34 2.93
N ALA A 110 2.88 -11.22 2.26
CA ALA A 110 3.27 -11.19 0.84
C ALA A 110 4.74 -10.79 0.59
N VAL A 111 5.63 -11.18 1.50
CA VAL A 111 7.07 -10.83 1.49
C VAL A 111 7.76 -11.11 0.15
N PRO A 112 7.62 -12.29 -0.49
CA PRO A 112 8.31 -12.57 -1.76
C PRO A 112 7.91 -11.64 -2.91
N LEU A 113 6.68 -11.09 -2.89
CA LEU A 113 6.21 -10.15 -3.91
C LEU A 113 7.00 -8.83 -3.84
N TYR A 114 7.36 -8.39 -2.65
CA TYR A 114 7.96 -7.07 -2.42
C TYR A 114 9.49 -7.09 -2.42
N GLU A 115 10.11 -8.09 -1.78
CA GLU A 115 11.57 -8.19 -1.65
C GLU A 115 12.29 -8.18 -3.00
N GLY A 116 11.80 -8.94 -3.99
CA GLY A 116 12.39 -9.01 -5.33
C GLY A 116 12.22 -7.73 -6.17
N ARG A 117 11.51 -6.71 -5.64
CA ARG A 117 11.17 -5.47 -6.36
C ARG A 117 11.81 -4.21 -5.75
N GLY A 118 12.76 -4.37 -4.82
CA GLY A 118 13.46 -3.25 -4.18
C GLY A 118 12.74 -2.68 -2.95
N TRP A 119 11.69 -3.35 -2.46
CA TRP A 119 11.10 -3.04 -1.17
C TRP A 119 11.93 -3.64 -0.07
N GLN A 120 12.11 -2.88 1.02
CA GLN A 120 12.91 -3.26 2.17
C GLN A 120 12.05 -3.25 3.43
N GLN A 121 12.20 -4.27 4.25
CA GLN A 121 11.54 -4.32 5.55
C GLN A 121 12.05 -3.19 6.45
N TRP A 122 11.12 -2.45 7.07
CA TRP A 122 11.46 -1.53 8.14
C TRP A 122 11.76 -2.34 9.41
N ARG A 123 12.93 -2.13 9.99
CA ARG A 123 13.40 -2.88 11.16
C ARG A 123 13.21 -2.16 12.47
N GLY A 124 13.17 -0.82 12.44
CA GLY A 124 12.97 0.00 13.62
C GLY A 124 11.52 -0.02 14.12
N PRO A 125 11.28 0.62 15.27
CA PRO A 125 9.95 0.69 15.85
C PRO A 125 9.01 1.56 15.02
N THR A 126 7.73 1.17 14.97
CA THR A 126 6.67 1.89 14.28
C THR A 126 5.74 2.60 15.26
N PHE A 127 5.16 3.71 14.80
CA PHE A 127 4.30 4.59 15.59
C PHE A 127 3.16 5.12 14.74
N ALA A 128 2.15 5.67 15.41
CA ALA A 128 1.08 6.46 14.80
C ALA A 128 0.98 7.83 15.47
N LEU A 129 0.76 8.87 14.67
CA LEU A 129 0.45 10.21 15.17
C LEU A 129 -1.06 10.29 15.44
N THR A 130 -1.47 9.88 16.62
CA THR A 130 -2.90 9.87 17.02
C THR A 130 -3.36 11.26 17.47
N PRO A 131 -4.69 11.49 17.62
CA PRO A 131 -5.21 12.74 18.17
C PRO A 131 -4.68 13.06 19.58
N GLU A 132 -4.25 12.04 20.35
CA GLU A 132 -3.68 12.18 21.70
C GLU A 132 -2.14 12.21 21.69
N GLY A 133 -1.51 12.24 20.53
CA GLY A 133 -0.05 12.27 20.37
C GLY A 133 0.50 11.00 19.71
N ILE A 134 1.82 10.90 19.70
CA ILE A 134 2.50 9.76 19.08
C ILE A 134 2.34 8.54 19.99
N ARG A 135 1.91 7.41 19.39
CA ARG A 135 1.72 6.12 20.06
C ARG A 135 2.48 5.02 19.33
N ARG A 136 3.02 4.10 20.10
CA ARG A 136 3.67 2.87 19.58
C ARG A 136 2.64 1.97 18.86
N THR A 137 3.08 1.33 17.79
CA THR A 137 2.30 0.32 17.03
C THR A 137 3.09 -0.98 16.97
N GLU A 138 3.32 -1.60 18.14
CA GLU A 138 4.17 -2.79 18.25
C GLU A 138 3.71 -3.95 17.38
N ASP A 139 2.39 -4.12 17.20
CA ASP A 139 1.81 -5.18 16.39
C ASP A 139 2.16 -5.05 14.89
N GLU A 140 2.60 -3.87 14.48
CA GLU A 140 2.99 -3.57 13.09
C GLU A 140 4.51 -3.73 12.85
N ASP A 141 5.28 -3.93 13.89
CA ASP A 141 6.73 -4.08 13.77
C ASP A 141 7.07 -5.29 12.87
N GLY A 142 7.93 -5.05 11.89
CA GLY A 142 8.31 -6.05 10.90
C GLY A 142 7.32 -6.26 9.76
N GLY A 143 6.12 -5.65 9.83
CA GLY A 143 5.11 -5.71 8.77
C GLY A 143 5.16 -4.54 7.79
N VAL A 144 5.90 -3.47 8.11
CA VAL A 144 6.02 -2.30 7.24
C VAL A 144 7.21 -2.46 6.30
N TYR A 145 6.98 -2.22 5.02
CA TYR A 145 7.99 -2.23 3.97
C TYR A 145 8.06 -0.86 3.32
N VAL A 146 9.27 -0.44 2.98
CA VAL A 146 9.51 0.82 2.28
C VAL A 146 10.29 0.58 1.00
N ARG A 147 10.01 1.40 -0.01
CA ARG A 147 10.85 1.50 -1.19
C ARG A 147 11.55 2.85 -1.15
N PRO A 148 12.88 2.88 -0.92
CA PRO A 148 13.61 4.13 -0.80
C PRO A 148 13.48 5.00 -2.05
N GLY A 149 13.31 6.31 -1.81
CA GLY A 149 13.33 7.34 -2.85
C GLY A 149 14.49 8.30 -2.63
N SER A 150 14.23 9.60 -2.75
CA SER A 150 15.24 10.65 -2.59
C SER A 150 15.59 10.99 -1.13
N ALA A 151 14.70 10.64 -0.19
CA ALA A 151 14.92 10.95 1.22
C ALA A 151 15.94 9.99 1.85
N PRO A 152 16.88 10.50 2.70
CA PRO A 152 17.74 9.63 3.47
C PRO A 152 16.95 8.85 4.52
N LEU A 153 17.20 7.54 4.64
CA LEU A 153 16.51 6.65 5.54
C LEU A 153 17.50 5.91 6.46
N ASP A 154 17.12 5.82 7.74
CA ASP A 154 17.67 4.86 8.69
C ASP A 154 16.59 3.81 8.98
N LEU A 155 16.72 2.62 8.39
CA LEU A 155 15.71 1.55 8.49
C LEU A 155 15.60 0.96 9.90
N ASP A 156 16.51 1.28 10.79
CA ASP A 156 16.49 0.87 12.20
C ASP A 156 15.94 1.99 13.13
N GLY A 157 15.67 3.16 12.57
CA GLY A 157 15.11 4.30 13.30
C GLY A 157 13.60 4.25 13.42
N ASP A 158 13.03 5.27 14.06
CA ASP A 158 11.59 5.42 14.23
C ASP A 158 10.90 5.77 12.91
N LEU A 159 9.74 5.17 12.66
CA LEU A 159 8.85 5.54 11.57
C LEU A 159 7.43 5.74 12.11
N THR A 160 6.84 6.90 11.84
CA THR A 160 5.52 7.28 12.35
C THR A 160 4.57 7.54 11.20
N ALA A 161 3.41 6.86 11.21
CA ALA A 161 2.35 7.11 10.25
C ALA A 161 1.46 8.27 10.69
N ASP A 162 0.92 9.00 9.74
CA ASP A 162 -0.18 9.93 9.96
C ASP A 162 -1.45 9.18 10.42
N TRP A 163 -2.31 9.89 11.15
CA TRP A 163 -3.54 9.29 11.68
C TRP A 163 -4.57 9.04 10.57
N ARG A 164 -5.24 7.90 10.67
CA ARG A 164 -6.46 7.58 9.93
C ARG A 164 -7.31 6.60 10.73
N ALA A 165 -8.61 6.51 10.42
CA ALA A 165 -9.49 5.50 11.01
C ALA A 165 -9.15 4.09 10.50
N GLY A 166 -9.45 3.06 11.28
CA GLY A 166 -9.12 1.68 10.96
C GLY A 166 -7.64 1.38 11.17
N ASP A 167 -7.07 0.54 10.33
CA ASP A 167 -5.64 0.21 10.38
C ASP A 167 -4.80 1.43 10.01
N VAL A 168 -3.93 1.83 10.93
CA VAL A 168 -3.10 3.01 10.75
C VAL A 168 -1.98 2.75 9.72
N TRP A 169 -1.47 1.51 9.70
CA TRP A 169 -0.48 1.06 8.74
C TRP A 169 -1.08 0.25 7.61
#